data_d86157c3942788d2749fb49547662841
#
_entry.id   d86157c3942788d2749fb49547662841
#
_cell.length_a   1.000
_cell.length_b   1.000
_cell.length_c   1.000
_cell.angle_alpha   90.00
_cell.angle_beta   90.00
_cell.angle_gamma   90.00
#
_symmetry.space_group_name_H-M   'P 1'
#
loop_
_entity.id
_entity.type
_entity.pdbx_description
1 polymer ?
#
loop_
_entity_poly.entity_id
_entity_poly.type
_entity_poly.pdbx_seq_one_letter_code
_entity_poly.pdbx_strand_id
1 'polypeptide(L)'
;MIILKTCERISLVAEEKEMMKGNMNIKIMFQNRIYNSDWKCETDSSQRPLYPNLRNEYVDNLDEAKTVWEETSKMFHAQPQTPPQPIPQEQPSQLGSKLEQMLVEVLAKQSVEQVVEFAKPLLEKHIINEFGVLPQKHEVITPKGTHEIQGVVHEKFDEVLNLVNLDIPVFLTGQAGTGKNVICKQIAEALGLEFYFTNAVTQEYQLKGFIDANGKFHETQFYKAFTQGGLFFLDEMDGSIPETLIILNSAIANRYFDFPIGKVEAHPDFRIVSAGNTCGTGADIEYTGRFQLDASSLDRFALIEVDYSPSIEEAVTNNNKELCEFARAFRDVTNKSGIRCLFTYRSLERIAKLENAFDLPKVLKISLTKGLRKDDIRIISKELRMDNKYAKALKSLY
;
A
#
# COMPACT_ATOMS: atom_id res chain seq x y z
N MET A 1 -5.35 -14.42 -20.00
CA MET A 1 -6.21 -15.40 -19.32
C MET A 1 -6.74 -14.75 -18.07
N ILE A 2 -8.04 -14.76 -17.87
CA ILE A 2 -8.70 -14.09 -16.74
C ILE A 2 -9.17 -15.17 -15.77
N ILE A 3 -8.95 -14.98 -14.47
CA ILE A 3 -9.48 -15.87 -13.43
C ILE A 3 -10.92 -15.47 -13.19
N LEU A 4 -11.85 -16.39 -13.43
CA LEU A 4 -13.28 -16.16 -13.21
C LEU A 4 -13.69 -16.45 -11.77
N LYS A 5 -13.14 -17.51 -11.19
CA LYS A 5 -13.43 -17.94 -9.82
C LYS A 5 -12.29 -18.80 -9.29
N THR A 6 -11.94 -18.62 -8.02
CA THR A 6 -11.02 -19.48 -7.29
C THR A 6 -11.78 -20.10 -6.12
N CYS A 7 -11.63 -21.41 -5.93
CA CYS A 7 -12.13 -22.15 -4.79
C CYS A 7 -10.99 -23.00 -4.26
N GLU A 8 -10.55 -22.74 -3.04
CA GLU A 8 -9.39 -23.37 -2.41
C GLU A 8 -8.13 -23.31 -3.28
N ARG A 9 -7.78 -24.43 -3.94
CA ARG A 9 -6.56 -24.56 -4.76
C ARG A 9 -6.85 -24.75 -6.25
N ILE A 10 -8.10 -24.57 -6.67
CA ILE A 10 -8.53 -24.63 -8.06
C ILE A 10 -8.97 -23.27 -8.54
N SER A 11 -8.60 -22.90 -9.76
CA SER A 11 -9.07 -21.69 -10.42
C SER A 11 -9.75 -22.04 -11.75
N LEU A 12 -10.91 -21.41 -11.96
CA LEU A 12 -11.55 -21.40 -13.28
C LEU A 12 -11.02 -20.20 -14.06
N VAL A 13 -10.54 -20.44 -15.25
CA VAL A 13 -9.91 -19.42 -16.09
C VAL A 13 -10.57 -19.37 -17.47
N ALA A 14 -10.59 -18.20 -18.08
CA ALA A 14 -11.04 -17.99 -19.45
C ALA A 14 -10.05 -17.14 -20.23
N GLU A 15 -10.02 -17.27 -21.54
CA GLU A 15 -9.22 -16.42 -22.41
C GLU A 15 -9.96 -15.08 -22.65
N GLU A 16 -9.26 -13.98 -22.44
CA GLU A 16 -9.83 -12.62 -22.57
C GLU A 16 -10.42 -12.36 -23.95
N LYS A 17 -9.74 -12.84 -25.01
CA LYS A 17 -10.21 -12.69 -26.39
C LYS A 17 -11.50 -13.47 -26.69
N GLU A 18 -11.74 -14.57 -26.03
CA GLU A 18 -12.96 -15.38 -26.17
C GLU A 18 -14.11 -14.75 -25.37
N MET A 19 -13.85 -14.19 -24.20
CA MET A 19 -14.85 -13.45 -23.42
C MET A 19 -15.39 -12.25 -24.19
N MET A 20 -14.54 -11.47 -24.87
CA MET A 20 -14.94 -10.32 -25.69
C MET A 20 -15.81 -10.71 -26.91
N LYS A 21 -15.75 -11.97 -27.35
CA LYS A 21 -16.58 -12.52 -28.45
C LYS A 21 -17.89 -13.16 -27.96
N GLY A 22 -18.17 -13.12 -26.67
CA GLY A 22 -19.33 -13.76 -26.07
C GLY A 22 -19.24 -15.28 -25.95
N ASN A 23 -18.09 -15.88 -26.27
CA ASN A 23 -17.81 -17.30 -26.12
C ASN A 23 -16.99 -17.52 -24.83
N MET A 24 -17.58 -18.13 -23.83
CA MET A 24 -16.86 -18.48 -22.59
C MET A 24 -16.37 -19.92 -22.64
N ASN A 25 -15.08 -20.09 -22.98
CA ASN A 25 -14.42 -21.37 -22.85
C ASN A 25 -13.74 -21.44 -21.46
N ILE A 26 -14.42 -22.04 -20.50
CA ILE A 26 -13.93 -22.16 -19.13
C ILE A 26 -12.99 -23.35 -19.03
N LYS A 27 -11.78 -23.12 -18.52
CA LYS A 27 -10.75 -24.13 -18.31
C LYS A 27 -10.42 -24.22 -16.83
N ILE A 28 -9.88 -25.34 -16.42
CA ILE A 28 -9.47 -25.60 -15.05
C ILE A 28 -7.97 -25.45 -14.93
N MET A 29 -7.53 -24.76 -13.91
CA MET A 29 -6.13 -24.66 -13.57
C MET A 29 -5.85 -25.45 -12.29
N PHE A 30 -5.00 -26.46 -12.41
CA PHE A 30 -4.59 -27.33 -11.33
C PHE A 30 -3.08 -27.61 -11.42
N GLN A 31 -2.35 -27.42 -10.32
CA GLN A 31 -0.91 -27.62 -10.26
C GLN A 31 -0.13 -26.91 -11.39
N ASN A 32 -0.42 -25.65 -11.64
CA ASN A 32 0.17 -24.84 -12.72
C ASN A 32 -0.06 -25.36 -14.17
N ARG A 33 -1.01 -26.27 -14.37
CA ARG A 33 -1.35 -26.79 -15.70
C ARG A 33 -2.80 -26.47 -16.03
N ILE A 34 -3.09 -26.28 -17.31
CA ILE A 34 -4.44 -26.05 -17.78
C ILE A 34 -5.03 -27.40 -18.23
N TYR A 35 -6.27 -27.65 -17.82
CA TYR A 35 -7.04 -28.84 -18.18
C TYR A 35 -8.33 -28.42 -18.89
N ASN A 36 -8.75 -29.20 -19.86
CA ASN A 36 -10.06 -29.06 -20.48
C ASN A 36 -11.15 -29.76 -19.64
N SER A 37 -12.42 -29.67 -20.09
CA SER A 37 -13.56 -30.32 -19.45
C SER A 37 -13.44 -31.83 -19.28
N ASP A 38 -12.62 -32.50 -20.11
CA ASP A 38 -12.36 -33.92 -20.06
C ASP A 38 -11.17 -34.32 -19.17
N TRP A 39 -10.65 -33.35 -18.39
CA TRP A 39 -9.48 -33.53 -17.53
C TRP A 39 -8.19 -33.91 -18.25
N LYS A 40 -8.11 -33.64 -19.55
CA LYS A 40 -6.87 -33.79 -20.32
C LYS A 40 -6.06 -32.49 -20.20
N CYS A 41 -4.79 -32.64 -19.86
CA CYS A 41 -3.86 -31.52 -19.83
C CYS A 41 -3.75 -30.89 -21.22
N GLU A 42 -3.95 -29.59 -21.35
CA GLU A 42 -3.72 -28.92 -22.62
C GLU A 42 -2.23 -28.82 -22.93
N THR A 43 -1.90 -29.00 -24.21
CA THR A 43 -0.53 -28.96 -24.70
C THR A 43 -0.41 -27.96 -25.85
N ASP A 44 0.79 -27.41 -26.03
CA ASP A 44 1.12 -26.64 -27.23
C ASP A 44 1.24 -27.54 -28.49
N SER A 45 1.52 -26.93 -29.64
CA SER A 45 1.74 -27.63 -30.91
C SER A 45 2.88 -28.67 -30.87
N SER A 46 3.74 -28.61 -29.85
CA SER A 46 4.87 -29.53 -29.62
C SER A 46 4.55 -30.57 -28.53
N GLN A 47 3.28 -30.71 -28.13
CA GLN A 47 2.80 -31.62 -27.07
C GLN A 47 3.37 -31.33 -25.67
N ARG A 48 3.81 -30.10 -25.42
CA ARG A 48 4.25 -29.68 -24.08
C ARG A 48 3.08 -29.14 -23.28
N PRO A 49 2.95 -29.48 -21.99
CA PRO A 49 1.88 -28.95 -21.12
C PRO A 49 1.87 -27.43 -21.10
N LEU A 50 0.69 -26.82 -21.17
CA LEU A 50 0.50 -25.39 -21.02
C LEU A 50 0.57 -25.02 -19.54
N TYR A 51 1.41 -24.04 -19.22
CA TYR A 51 1.57 -23.49 -17.88
C TYR A 51 1.10 -22.04 -17.88
N PRO A 52 0.13 -21.68 -17.06
CA PRO A 52 -0.25 -20.28 -16.92
C PRO A 52 0.82 -19.49 -16.16
N ASN A 53 1.07 -18.27 -16.59
CA ASN A 53 1.98 -17.35 -15.90
C ASN A 53 1.39 -16.74 -14.63
N LEU A 54 0.41 -17.39 -14.00
CA LEU A 54 -0.30 -16.91 -12.83
C LEU A 54 0.17 -17.67 -11.58
N ARG A 55 0.46 -16.92 -10.50
CA ARG A 55 0.72 -17.48 -9.17
C ARG A 55 -0.62 -17.73 -8.48
N ASN A 56 -1.11 -18.95 -8.58
CA ASN A 56 -2.37 -19.35 -7.94
C ASN A 56 -2.14 -20.50 -6.96
N GLU A 57 -3.05 -20.63 -6.02
CA GLU A 57 -3.12 -21.80 -5.15
C GLU A 57 -3.80 -22.95 -5.90
N TYR A 58 -3.37 -24.18 -5.64
CA TYR A 58 -3.82 -25.37 -6.36
C TYR A 58 -4.21 -26.46 -5.37
N VAL A 59 -5.14 -27.33 -5.77
CA VAL A 59 -5.43 -28.55 -5.01
C VAL A 59 -4.34 -29.61 -5.27
N ASP A 60 -4.02 -30.38 -4.26
CA ASP A 60 -3.01 -31.42 -4.33
C ASP A 60 -3.55 -32.74 -4.91
N ASN A 61 -4.88 -32.89 -4.94
CA ASN A 61 -5.59 -34.08 -5.33
C ASN A 61 -6.51 -33.82 -6.53
N LEU A 62 -6.35 -34.62 -7.60
CA LEU A 62 -7.12 -34.47 -8.84
C LEU A 62 -8.61 -34.78 -8.64
N ASP A 63 -8.96 -35.71 -7.74
CA ASP A 63 -10.37 -36.06 -7.49
C ASP A 63 -11.11 -34.93 -6.75
N GLU A 64 -10.44 -34.26 -5.83
CA GLU A 64 -10.92 -33.03 -5.19
C GLU A 64 -11.13 -31.91 -6.22
N ALA A 65 -10.16 -31.75 -7.14
CA ALA A 65 -10.28 -30.82 -8.25
C ALA A 65 -11.51 -31.07 -9.12
N LYS A 66 -11.81 -32.32 -9.45
CA LYS A 66 -13.00 -32.70 -10.21
C LYS A 66 -14.30 -32.36 -9.48
N THR A 67 -14.37 -32.66 -8.19
CA THR A 67 -15.55 -32.35 -7.37
C THR A 67 -15.84 -30.85 -7.35
N VAL A 68 -14.81 -30.03 -7.07
CA VAL A 68 -14.95 -28.58 -7.07
C VAL A 68 -15.31 -28.03 -8.44
N TRP A 69 -14.79 -28.64 -9.51
CA TRP A 69 -15.18 -28.29 -10.88
C TRP A 69 -16.65 -28.57 -11.17
N GLU A 70 -17.12 -29.77 -10.84
CA GLU A 70 -18.53 -30.15 -11.06
C GLU A 70 -19.51 -29.25 -10.33
N GLU A 71 -19.22 -28.92 -9.07
CA GLU A 71 -20.01 -27.98 -8.28
C GLU A 71 -20.02 -26.59 -8.89
N THR A 72 -18.84 -26.10 -9.30
CA THR A 72 -18.70 -24.76 -9.86
C THR A 72 -19.29 -24.66 -11.26
N SER A 73 -19.14 -25.69 -12.10
CA SER A 73 -19.75 -25.76 -13.43
C SER A 73 -21.28 -25.71 -13.39
N LYS A 74 -21.90 -26.37 -12.43
CA LYS A 74 -23.37 -26.30 -12.21
C LYS A 74 -23.83 -24.86 -11.94
N MET A 75 -23.02 -24.04 -11.27
CA MET A 75 -23.34 -22.62 -11.02
C MET A 75 -23.26 -21.77 -12.28
N PHE A 76 -22.37 -22.10 -13.23
CA PHE A 76 -22.19 -21.35 -14.48
C PHE A 76 -23.11 -21.80 -15.63
N HIS A 77 -23.55 -23.06 -15.64
CA HIS A 77 -24.39 -23.61 -16.70
C HIS A 77 -25.88 -23.69 -16.33
N ALA A 78 -26.28 -23.27 -15.14
CA ALA A 78 -27.68 -23.12 -14.78
C ALA A 78 -28.30 -21.97 -15.58
N GLN A 79 -28.90 -22.28 -16.73
CA GLN A 79 -29.84 -21.38 -17.39
C GLN A 79 -31.04 -21.12 -16.45
N PRO A 80 -31.59 -19.91 -16.41
CA PRO A 80 -32.75 -19.63 -15.61
C PRO A 80 -33.96 -20.37 -16.19
N GLN A 81 -34.29 -21.50 -15.64
CA GLN A 81 -35.60 -22.16 -15.86
C GLN A 81 -36.52 -21.76 -14.71
N THR A 82 -37.57 -21.05 -15.07
CA THR A 82 -38.74 -20.67 -14.30
C THR A 82 -38.55 -19.78 -13.06
N PRO A 83 -39.43 -18.80 -12.86
CA PRO A 83 -39.34 -17.91 -11.70
C PRO A 83 -39.49 -18.71 -10.42
N PRO A 84 -38.62 -18.51 -9.44
CA PRO A 84 -38.77 -19.15 -8.14
C PRO A 84 -40.02 -18.64 -7.46
N GLN A 85 -40.77 -19.57 -6.85
CA GLN A 85 -41.82 -19.22 -5.91
C GLN A 85 -41.26 -18.33 -4.79
N PRO A 86 -42.04 -17.39 -4.25
CA PRO A 86 -41.52 -16.38 -3.34
C PRO A 86 -41.00 -17.02 -2.05
N ILE A 87 -39.71 -16.86 -1.82
CA ILE A 87 -39.11 -17.03 -0.50
C ILE A 87 -39.72 -15.99 0.44
N PRO A 88 -40.01 -16.29 1.71
CA PRO A 88 -40.55 -15.31 2.65
C PRO A 88 -39.67 -14.07 2.67
N GLN A 89 -40.23 -12.94 2.30
CA GLN A 89 -39.55 -11.65 2.26
C GLN A 89 -39.12 -11.30 3.69
N GLU A 90 -37.82 -11.27 3.95
CA GLU A 90 -37.29 -10.32 4.90
C GLU A 90 -37.64 -8.93 4.38
N GLN A 91 -38.31 -8.15 5.19
CA GLN A 91 -38.80 -6.82 4.83
C GLN A 91 -37.64 -5.98 4.36
N PRO A 92 -37.68 -5.41 3.14
CA PRO A 92 -36.68 -4.48 2.68
C PRO A 92 -36.63 -3.31 3.67
N SER A 93 -35.42 -2.96 4.11
CA SER A 93 -35.21 -1.77 4.95
C SER A 93 -35.95 -0.61 4.30
N GLN A 94 -36.69 0.18 5.09
CA GLN A 94 -37.49 1.33 4.58
C GLN A 94 -36.71 2.30 3.69
N LEU A 95 -35.40 2.20 3.69
CA LEU A 95 -34.48 2.98 2.87
C LEU A 95 -34.44 2.46 1.42
N GLY A 96 -34.43 1.13 1.18
CA GLY A 96 -34.37 0.54 -0.14
C GLY A 96 -35.62 0.85 -0.98
N SER A 97 -36.81 0.67 -0.39
CA SER A 97 -38.08 0.96 -1.07
C SER A 97 -38.31 2.46 -1.37
N LYS A 98 -37.76 3.34 -0.52
CA LYS A 98 -37.82 4.78 -0.72
C LYS A 98 -36.87 5.24 -1.81
N LEU A 99 -35.71 4.59 -1.94
CA LEU A 99 -34.73 4.82 -3.01
C LEU A 99 -35.25 4.35 -4.38
N GLU A 100 -35.89 3.18 -4.44
CA GLU A 100 -36.49 2.67 -5.68
C GLU A 100 -37.63 3.57 -6.17
N GLN A 101 -38.51 4.04 -5.28
CA GLN A 101 -39.59 4.96 -5.66
C GLN A 101 -39.05 6.31 -6.13
N MET A 102 -38.05 6.88 -5.46
CA MET A 102 -37.41 8.13 -5.88
C MET A 102 -36.67 7.99 -7.22
N LEU A 103 -35.97 6.86 -7.44
CA LEU A 103 -35.30 6.58 -8.72
C LEU A 103 -36.30 6.47 -9.89
N VAL A 104 -37.41 5.82 -9.70
CA VAL A 104 -38.45 5.70 -10.73
C VAL A 104 -39.09 7.07 -11.05
N GLU A 105 -39.27 7.91 -10.05
CA GLU A 105 -39.86 9.25 -10.22
C GLU A 105 -38.89 10.23 -10.91
N VAL A 106 -37.59 10.09 -10.64
CA VAL A 106 -36.51 10.91 -11.23
C VAL A 106 -36.19 10.48 -12.66
N LEU A 107 -36.15 9.17 -12.92
CA LEU A 107 -35.96 8.62 -14.30
C LEU A 107 -37.08 8.99 -15.28
N ALA A 108 -38.27 9.25 -14.78
CA ALA A 108 -39.42 9.64 -15.61
C ALA A 108 -39.43 11.11 -16.08
N LYS A 109 -38.58 11.97 -15.48
CA LYS A 109 -38.69 13.45 -15.69
C LYS A 109 -37.39 14.21 -15.97
N GLN A 110 -36.20 13.56 -15.93
CA GLN A 110 -34.94 14.31 -16.02
C GLN A 110 -33.90 13.66 -16.95
N SER A 111 -32.94 14.48 -17.43
CA SER A 111 -31.79 14.01 -18.23
C SER A 111 -30.86 13.12 -17.41
N VAL A 112 -30.13 12.22 -18.07
CA VAL A 112 -29.17 11.27 -17.42
C VAL A 112 -28.17 11.99 -16.50
N GLU A 113 -27.76 13.19 -16.87
CA GLU A 113 -26.81 14.01 -16.09
C GLU A 113 -27.39 14.44 -14.73
N GLN A 114 -28.65 14.84 -14.69
CA GLN A 114 -29.33 15.23 -13.45
C GLN A 114 -29.59 14.03 -12.53
N VAL A 115 -29.82 12.84 -13.11
CA VAL A 115 -29.95 11.59 -12.34
C VAL A 115 -28.62 11.20 -11.70
N VAL A 116 -27.52 11.33 -12.43
CA VAL A 116 -26.17 11.05 -11.93
C VAL A 116 -25.80 12.01 -10.80
N GLU A 117 -26.08 13.30 -10.96
CA GLU A 117 -25.79 14.33 -9.95
C GLU A 117 -26.59 14.14 -8.65
N PHE A 118 -27.83 13.65 -8.77
CA PHE A 118 -28.67 13.32 -7.61
C PHE A 118 -28.28 12.00 -6.94
N ALA A 119 -27.91 10.97 -7.72
CA ALA A 119 -27.55 9.64 -7.21
C ALA A 119 -26.17 9.63 -6.56
N LYS A 120 -25.24 10.47 -7.01
CA LYS A 120 -23.86 10.52 -6.53
C LYS A 120 -23.74 10.71 -5.01
N PRO A 121 -24.35 11.72 -4.35
CA PRO A 121 -24.26 11.89 -2.90
C PRO A 121 -24.97 10.79 -2.10
N LEU A 122 -25.98 10.13 -2.68
CA LEU A 122 -26.68 9.00 -2.01
C LEU A 122 -25.83 7.73 -2.06
N LEU A 123 -25.19 7.46 -3.19
CA LEU A 123 -24.22 6.37 -3.34
C LEU A 123 -22.98 6.58 -2.45
N GLU A 124 -22.45 7.80 -2.44
CA GLU A 124 -21.34 8.18 -1.55
C GLU A 124 -21.68 7.94 -0.09
N LYS A 125 -22.87 8.35 0.34
CA LYS A 125 -23.33 8.13 1.71
C LYS A 125 -23.55 6.65 2.04
N HIS A 126 -24.02 5.86 1.07
CA HIS A 126 -24.18 4.41 1.23
C HIS A 126 -22.82 3.69 1.29
N ILE A 127 -21.89 4.06 0.42
CA ILE A 127 -20.52 3.53 0.42
C ILE A 127 -19.82 3.87 1.73
N ILE A 128 -19.97 5.10 2.24
CA ILE A 128 -19.40 5.51 3.54
C ILE A 128 -20.00 4.68 4.68
N ASN A 129 -21.30 4.40 4.66
CA ASN A 129 -21.96 3.62 5.72
C ASN A 129 -21.61 2.13 5.69
N GLU A 130 -21.44 1.54 4.50
CA GLU A 130 -21.15 0.11 4.33
C GLU A 130 -19.66 -0.21 4.37
N PHE A 131 -18.83 0.65 3.79
CA PHE A 131 -17.39 0.40 3.60
C PHE A 131 -16.48 1.36 4.38
N GLY A 132 -17.07 2.33 5.04
CA GLY A 132 -16.38 3.24 5.97
C GLY A 132 -15.58 4.38 5.32
N VAL A 133 -15.14 4.30 4.08
CA VAL A 133 -14.40 5.38 3.38
C VAL A 133 -14.76 5.37 1.89
N LEU A 134 -14.99 6.57 1.34
CA LEU A 134 -14.87 6.77 -0.11
C LEU A 134 -13.39 6.67 -0.49
N PRO A 135 -13.03 5.95 -1.55
CA PRO A 135 -11.71 6.10 -2.14
C PRO A 135 -11.54 7.57 -2.54
N GLN A 136 -10.73 8.30 -1.80
CA GLN A 136 -10.40 9.68 -2.14
C GLN A 136 -9.55 9.62 -3.40
N LYS A 137 -10.02 10.25 -4.48
CA LYS A 137 -9.24 10.51 -5.67
C LYS A 137 -8.61 11.88 -5.52
N HIS A 138 -7.31 11.93 -5.51
CA HIS A 138 -6.57 13.18 -5.60
C HIS A 138 -6.13 13.37 -7.06
N GLU A 139 -6.62 14.44 -7.67
CA GLU A 139 -6.18 14.83 -9.00
C GLU A 139 -5.07 15.86 -8.87
N VAL A 140 -3.91 15.55 -9.44
CA VAL A 140 -2.79 16.47 -9.52
C VAL A 140 -2.64 16.92 -10.96
N ILE A 141 -2.81 18.23 -11.18
CA ILE A 141 -2.64 18.83 -12.51
C ILE A 141 -1.20 19.32 -12.62
N THR A 142 -0.45 18.72 -13.52
CA THR A 142 0.91 19.13 -13.85
C THR A 142 0.98 19.64 -15.30
N PRO A 143 2.05 20.37 -15.69
CA PRO A 143 2.26 20.73 -17.09
C PRO A 143 2.35 19.52 -18.04
N LYS A 144 2.64 18.33 -17.50
CA LYS A 144 2.73 17.07 -18.27
C LYS A 144 1.40 16.30 -18.34
N GLY A 145 0.36 16.72 -17.62
CA GLY A 145 -0.96 16.08 -17.63
C GLY A 145 -1.62 16.05 -16.25
N THR A 146 -2.80 15.47 -16.20
CA THR A 146 -3.53 15.20 -14.95
C THR A 146 -3.26 13.77 -14.52
N HIS A 147 -2.80 13.59 -13.30
CA HIS A 147 -2.53 12.29 -12.69
C HIS A 147 -3.49 12.05 -11.53
N GLU A 148 -4.14 10.90 -11.54
CA GLU A 148 -5.01 10.45 -10.43
C GLU A 148 -4.18 9.61 -9.45
N ILE A 149 -4.18 10.00 -8.17
CA ILE A 149 -3.58 9.23 -7.10
C ILE A 149 -4.67 8.44 -6.40
N GLN A 150 -4.47 7.14 -6.28
CA GLN A 150 -5.40 6.28 -5.58
C GLN A 150 -5.09 6.19 -4.09
N GLY A 151 -6.13 6.25 -3.26
CA GLY A 151 -6.03 6.08 -1.83
C GLY A 151 -5.92 7.38 -1.04
N VAL A 152 -5.74 7.25 0.27
CA VAL A 152 -5.60 8.39 1.18
C VAL A 152 -4.19 8.95 1.08
N VAL A 153 -4.06 10.25 0.93
CA VAL A 153 -2.78 10.95 0.97
C VAL A 153 -2.52 11.52 2.36
N HIS A 154 -1.26 11.64 2.71
CA HIS A 154 -0.84 12.26 3.96
C HIS A 154 -1.06 13.77 3.93
N GLU A 155 -1.31 14.40 5.09
CA GLU A 155 -1.48 15.85 5.20
C GLU A 155 -0.30 16.66 4.67
N LYS A 156 0.91 16.08 4.71
CA LYS A 156 2.13 16.68 4.17
C LYS A 156 2.34 16.45 2.66
N PHE A 157 1.44 15.74 2.00
CA PHE A 157 1.59 15.37 0.58
C PHE A 157 1.74 16.60 -0.32
N ASP A 158 0.83 17.59 -0.22
CA ASP A 158 0.83 18.77 -1.08
C ASP A 158 2.07 19.65 -0.85
N GLU A 159 2.50 19.76 0.40
CA GLU A 159 3.71 20.51 0.76
C GLU A 159 4.95 19.89 0.11
N VAL A 160 5.12 18.57 0.24
CA VAL A 160 6.26 17.84 -0.33
C VAL A 160 6.17 17.80 -1.86
N LEU A 161 4.97 17.60 -2.44
CA LEU A 161 4.75 17.63 -3.88
C LEU A 161 5.21 18.96 -4.49
N ASN A 162 4.84 20.07 -3.88
CA ASN A 162 5.22 21.40 -4.36
C ASN A 162 6.74 21.62 -4.33
N LEU A 163 7.41 21.21 -3.25
CA LEU A 163 8.85 21.30 -3.15
C LEU A 163 9.57 20.47 -4.23
N VAL A 164 9.16 19.22 -4.39
CA VAL A 164 9.75 18.30 -5.39
C VAL A 164 9.48 18.80 -6.81
N ASN A 165 8.29 19.34 -7.08
CA ASN A 165 7.98 19.93 -8.39
C ASN A 165 8.86 21.15 -8.71
N LEU A 166 9.23 21.93 -7.70
CA LEU A 166 10.17 23.06 -7.82
C LEU A 166 11.65 22.64 -7.83
N ASP A 167 11.94 21.34 -7.95
CA ASP A 167 13.30 20.78 -7.92
C ASP A 167 14.07 21.08 -6.60
N ILE A 168 13.33 21.21 -5.50
CA ILE A 168 13.92 21.39 -4.17
C ILE A 168 14.08 20.00 -3.53
N PRO A 169 15.31 19.60 -3.16
CA PRO A 169 15.55 18.37 -2.42
C PRO A 169 14.82 18.37 -1.08
N VAL A 170 14.17 17.25 -0.71
CA VAL A 170 13.39 17.16 0.53
C VAL A 170 13.94 16.06 1.42
N PHE A 171 14.09 16.34 2.71
CA PHE A 171 14.38 15.37 3.75
C PHE A 171 13.18 15.20 4.66
N LEU A 172 12.52 14.03 4.55
CA LEU A 172 11.37 13.67 5.38
C LEU A 172 11.85 13.05 6.69
N THR A 173 11.52 13.68 7.80
CA THR A 173 11.86 13.16 9.14
C THR A 173 10.61 12.75 9.90
N GLY A 174 10.76 11.93 10.91
CA GLY A 174 9.66 11.49 11.79
C GLY A 174 9.71 10.02 12.11
N GLN A 175 8.87 9.61 13.04
CA GLN A 175 8.87 8.25 13.58
C GLN A 175 8.75 7.18 12.50
N ALA A 176 9.24 5.97 12.80
CA ALA A 176 9.13 4.84 11.89
C ALA A 176 7.65 4.49 11.64
N GLY A 177 7.31 4.24 10.37
CA GLY A 177 5.96 3.82 9.98
C GLY A 177 4.92 4.93 9.91
N THR A 178 5.33 6.19 9.76
CA THR A 178 4.46 7.36 9.47
C THR A 178 4.10 7.51 7.99
N GLY A 179 4.54 6.60 7.11
CA GLY A 179 4.15 6.63 5.70
C GLY A 179 5.10 7.38 4.77
N LYS A 180 6.29 7.79 5.21
CA LYS A 180 7.28 8.53 4.38
C LYS A 180 7.51 7.92 2.99
N ASN A 181 7.68 6.59 2.90
CA ASN A 181 7.88 5.90 1.63
C ASN A 181 6.64 5.95 0.72
N VAL A 182 5.45 5.91 1.31
CA VAL A 182 4.18 5.99 0.57
C VAL A 182 4.01 7.37 -0.02
N ILE A 183 4.30 8.43 0.76
CA ILE A 183 4.29 9.83 0.29
C ILE A 183 5.19 9.97 -0.93
N CYS A 184 6.45 9.49 -0.86
CA CYS A 184 7.41 9.61 -1.96
C CYS A 184 6.94 8.87 -3.22
N LYS A 185 6.36 7.69 -3.06
CA LYS A 185 5.80 6.92 -4.19
C LYS A 185 4.62 7.63 -4.82
N GLN A 186 3.69 8.15 -4.01
CA GLN A 186 2.55 8.93 -4.49
C GLN A 186 2.98 10.22 -5.20
N ILE A 187 4.05 10.88 -4.73
CA ILE A 187 4.61 12.07 -5.38
C ILE A 187 5.22 11.72 -6.74
N ALA A 188 5.96 10.62 -6.84
CA ALA A 188 6.49 10.17 -8.12
C ALA A 188 5.36 9.89 -9.13
N GLU A 189 4.31 9.23 -8.68
CA GLU A 189 3.10 8.96 -9.47
C GLU A 189 2.40 10.26 -9.91
N ALA A 190 2.23 11.20 -8.98
CA ALA A 190 1.61 12.50 -9.23
C ALA A 190 2.37 13.35 -10.25
N LEU A 191 3.71 13.26 -10.25
CA LEU A 191 4.56 13.99 -11.20
C LEU A 191 4.83 13.22 -12.50
N GLY A 192 4.31 11.99 -12.63
CA GLY A 192 4.59 11.11 -13.78
C GLY A 192 6.07 10.75 -13.89
N LEU A 193 6.75 10.60 -12.75
CA LEU A 193 8.17 10.27 -12.65
C LEU A 193 8.35 8.79 -12.31
N GLU A 194 9.38 8.17 -12.90
CA GLU A 194 9.80 6.83 -12.45
C GLU A 194 10.34 6.89 -11.02
N PHE A 195 10.01 5.89 -10.21
CA PHE A 195 10.39 5.83 -8.81
C PHE A 195 11.59 4.91 -8.59
N TYR A 196 12.71 5.47 -8.15
CA TYR A 196 13.94 4.77 -7.84
C TYR A 196 14.22 4.77 -6.34
N PHE A 197 14.41 3.59 -5.77
CA PHE A 197 14.54 3.41 -4.33
C PHE A 197 15.92 2.86 -3.96
N THR A 198 16.53 3.45 -2.92
CA THR A 198 17.72 2.92 -2.25
C THR A 198 17.54 3.10 -0.74
N ASN A 199 17.96 2.11 0.02
CA ASN A 199 17.99 2.17 1.49
C ASN A 199 19.32 2.78 1.95
N ALA A 200 19.54 2.83 3.29
CA ALA A 200 20.77 3.33 3.88
C ALA A 200 22.04 2.89 3.12
N VAL A 201 22.93 3.83 2.88
CA VAL A 201 24.15 3.64 2.09
C VAL A 201 25.38 3.59 2.99
N THR A 202 26.13 2.51 2.88
CA THR A 202 27.33 2.28 3.69
C THR A 202 28.63 2.29 2.89
N GLN A 203 28.53 2.25 1.55
CA GLN A 203 29.65 2.23 0.64
C GLN A 203 29.33 3.06 -0.61
N GLU A 204 30.31 3.80 -1.11
CA GLU A 204 30.13 4.70 -2.26
C GLU A 204 29.63 4.00 -3.53
N TYR A 205 30.04 2.76 -3.77
CA TYR A 205 29.61 2.02 -4.96
C TYR A 205 28.09 1.76 -5.01
N GLN A 206 27.41 1.81 -3.86
CA GLN A 206 25.93 1.68 -3.81
C GLN A 206 25.24 2.89 -4.46
N LEU A 207 25.92 4.04 -4.56
CA LEU A 207 25.47 5.20 -5.31
C LEU A 207 26.17 5.28 -6.67
N LYS A 208 27.51 5.26 -6.69
CA LYS A 208 28.30 5.44 -7.93
C LYS A 208 28.19 4.29 -8.93
N GLY A 209 27.82 3.08 -8.46
CA GLY A 209 28.06 1.86 -9.23
C GLY A 209 29.53 1.46 -9.25
N PHE A 210 29.87 0.44 -10.00
CA PHE A 210 31.25 -0.04 -10.15
C PHE A 210 31.46 -0.69 -11.51
N ILE A 211 32.73 -0.78 -11.94
CA ILE A 211 33.14 -1.53 -13.11
C ILE A 211 33.71 -2.86 -12.63
N ASP A 212 33.19 -3.97 -13.15
CA ASP A 212 33.67 -5.32 -12.81
C ASP A 212 34.98 -5.67 -13.52
N ALA A 213 35.54 -6.85 -13.20
CA ALA A 213 36.79 -7.34 -13.79
C ALA A 213 36.72 -7.54 -15.32
N ASN A 214 35.54 -7.58 -15.90
CA ASN A 214 35.32 -7.70 -17.34
C ASN A 214 35.14 -6.33 -18.03
N GLY A 215 35.26 -5.25 -17.27
CA GLY A 215 35.08 -3.90 -17.78
C GLY A 215 33.61 -3.47 -17.91
N LYS A 216 32.67 -4.25 -17.38
CA LYS A 216 31.24 -3.92 -17.42
C LYS A 216 30.87 -3.02 -16.26
N PHE A 217 30.20 -1.90 -16.56
CA PHE A 217 29.62 -1.02 -15.55
C PHE A 217 28.31 -1.61 -14.99
N HIS A 218 28.20 -1.61 -13.67
CA HIS A 218 27.00 -2.01 -12.93
C HIS A 218 26.29 -0.76 -12.41
N GLU A 219 25.15 -0.48 -13.02
CA GLU A 219 24.33 0.68 -12.71
C GLU A 219 23.61 0.54 -11.37
N THR A 220 23.45 1.68 -10.67
CA THR A 220 22.64 1.78 -9.45
C THR A 220 21.29 2.43 -9.71
N GLN A 221 20.41 2.40 -8.72
CA GLN A 221 19.14 3.14 -8.80
C GLN A 221 19.39 4.65 -8.87
N PHE A 222 20.40 5.14 -8.16
CA PHE A 222 20.82 6.55 -8.25
C PHE A 222 21.29 6.91 -9.66
N TYR A 223 22.15 6.08 -10.26
CA TYR A 223 22.62 6.30 -11.63
C TYR A 223 21.44 6.39 -12.62
N LYS A 224 20.49 5.45 -12.53
CA LYS A 224 19.31 5.44 -13.42
C LYS A 224 18.45 6.69 -13.24
N ALA A 225 18.11 7.04 -12.00
CA ALA A 225 17.35 8.25 -11.71
C ALA A 225 18.06 9.50 -12.25
N PHE A 226 19.38 9.58 -12.04
CA PHE A 226 20.19 10.73 -12.42
C PHE A 226 20.29 10.92 -13.93
N THR A 227 20.43 9.81 -14.69
CA THR A 227 20.67 9.85 -16.14
C THR A 227 19.40 9.77 -16.99
N GLN A 228 18.34 9.11 -16.48
CA GLN A 228 17.11 8.88 -17.22
C GLN A 228 15.96 9.79 -16.77
N GLY A 229 16.16 10.49 -15.64
CA GLY A 229 15.10 11.24 -14.96
C GLY A 229 14.26 10.33 -14.06
N GLY A 230 13.63 10.94 -13.08
CA GLY A 230 12.79 10.26 -12.11
C GLY A 230 13.04 10.74 -10.69
N LEU A 231 12.27 10.24 -9.75
CA LEU A 231 12.40 10.55 -8.34
C LEU A 231 13.30 9.49 -7.68
N PHE A 232 14.50 9.91 -7.27
CA PHE A 232 15.37 9.09 -6.44
C PHE A 232 15.02 9.26 -4.98
N PHE A 233 14.62 8.17 -4.34
CA PHE A 233 14.28 8.13 -2.93
C PHE A 233 15.35 7.37 -2.13
N LEU A 234 16.04 8.10 -1.23
CA LEU A 234 17.02 7.54 -0.30
C LEU A 234 16.37 7.37 1.07
N ASP A 235 15.91 6.15 1.38
CA ASP A 235 15.35 5.84 2.69
C ASP A 235 16.45 5.61 3.73
N GLU A 236 16.14 5.88 4.99
CA GLU A 236 17.07 5.75 6.12
C GLU A 236 18.40 6.51 5.90
N MET A 237 18.31 7.73 5.36
CA MET A 237 19.48 8.56 5.12
C MET A 237 20.32 8.76 6.39
N ASP A 238 19.68 8.89 7.54
CA ASP A 238 20.29 9.00 8.87
C ASP A 238 20.97 7.69 9.35
N GLY A 239 20.69 6.57 8.69
CA GLY A 239 21.39 5.29 8.87
C GLY A 239 22.56 5.07 7.91
N SER A 240 22.76 6.00 6.98
CA SER A 240 23.87 5.95 6.03
C SER A 240 25.16 6.51 6.63
N ILE A 241 26.30 6.01 6.15
CA ILE A 241 27.62 6.54 6.58
C ILE A 241 27.76 7.98 6.03
N PRO A 242 27.99 8.99 6.90
CA PRO A 242 27.98 10.40 6.50
C PRO A 242 28.98 10.72 5.38
N GLU A 243 30.18 10.16 5.41
CA GLU A 243 31.22 10.34 4.41
C GLU A 243 30.76 9.87 3.02
N THR A 244 29.94 8.81 2.97
CA THR A 244 29.39 8.31 1.72
C THR A 244 28.31 9.24 1.15
N LEU A 245 27.59 9.96 2.01
CA LEU A 245 26.57 10.91 1.59
C LEU A 245 27.12 12.21 1.03
N ILE A 246 28.32 12.62 1.45
CA ILE A 246 28.98 13.86 0.97
C ILE A 246 29.11 13.87 -0.55
N ILE A 247 29.26 12.70 -1.18
CA ILE A 247 29.36 12.61 -2.64
C ILE A 247 28.09 13.11 -3.35
N LEU A 248 26.91 13.01 -2.72
CA LEU A 248 25.66 13.51 -3.29
C LEU A 248 25.60 15.04 -3.36
N ASN A 249 26.44 15.74 -2.58
CA ASN A 249 26.45 17.20 -2.53
C ASN A 249 26.75 17.83 -3.91
N SER A 250 27.61 17.20 -4.70
CA SER A 250 27.88 17.66 -6.06
C SER A 250 26.73 17.43 -7.03
N ALA A 251 26.08 16.27 -6.91
CA ALA A 251 24.90 15.93 -7.70
C ALA A 251 23.74 16.89 -7.46
N ILE A 252 23.51 17.24 -6.19
CA ILE A 252 22.42 18.13 -5.77
C ILE A 252 22.74 19.59 -6.16
N ALA A 253 23.93 20.09 -5.81
CA ALA A 253 24.26 21.51 -5.98
C ALA A 253 24.59 21.87 -7.42
N ASN A 254 25.32 21.00 -8.13
CA ASN A 254 25.92 21.33 -9.42
C ASN A 254 25.25 20.59 -10.59
N ARG A 255 24.31 19.70 -10.33
CA ARG A 255 23.60 18.91 -11.35
C ARG A 255 24.54 18.09 -12.24
N TYR A 256 25.70 17.67 -11.71
CA TYR A 256 26.57 16.68 -12.32
C TYR A 256 27.17 15.75 -11.28
N PHE A 257 27.57 14.56 -11.70
CA PHE A 257 28.18 13.56 -10.85
C PHE A 257 29.24 12.74 -11.57
N ASP A 258 30.35 12.41 -10.87
CA ASP A 258 31.44 11.61 -11.41
C ASP A 258 31.20 10.12 -11.11
N PHE A 259 30.69 9.43 -12.10
CA PHE A 259 30.54 7.98 -12.08
C PHE A 259 31.80 7.27 -12.54
N PRO A 260 32.01 5.97 -12.29
CA PRO A 260 33.15 5.22 -12.78
C PRO A 260 33.37 5.28 -14.31
N ILE A 261 32.33 5.60 -15.05
CA ILE A 261 32.33 5.75 -16.51
C ILE A 261 32.60 7.21 -16.98
N GLY A 262 32.78 8.12 -16.04
CA GLY A 262 33.04 9.54 -16.30
C GLY A 262 31.99 10.48 -15.73
N LYS A 263 32.16 11.75 -15.98
CA LYS A 263 31.24 12.82 -15.56
C LYS A 263 29.95 12.76 -16.35
N VAL A 264 28.83 12.79 -15.64
CA VAL A 264 27.47 12.78 -16.21
C VAL A 264 26.71 13.96 -15.66
N GLU A 265 25.91 14.63 -16.51
CA GLU A 265 24.98 15.67 -16.10
C GLU A 265 23.62 15.07 -15.71
N ALA A 266 22.95 15.71 -14.75
CA ALA A 266 21.65 15.27 -14.29
C ALA A 266 20.58 15.48 -15.36
N HIS A 267 19.72 14.51 -15.55
CA HIS A 267 18.51 14.67 -16.35
C HIS A 267 17.65 15.83 -15.79
N PRO A 268 16.99 16.64 -16.61
CA PRO A 268 16.13 17.75 -16.16
C PRO A 268 15.03 17.31 -15.20
N ASP A 269 14.51 16.09 -15.37
CA ASP A 269 13.47 15.52 -14.52
C ASP A 269 14.03 14.71 -13.33
N PHE A 270 15.33 14.75 -13.05
CA PHE A 270 15.88 14.15 -11.84
C PHE A 270 15.40 14.91 -10.60
N ARG A 271 14.84 14.18 -9.65
CA ARG A 271 14.39 14.67 -8.34
C ARG A 271 14.98 13.80 -7.25
N ILE A 272 15.25 14.39 -6.08
CA ILE A 272 15.76 13.64 -4.93
C ILE A 272 14.93 13.95 -3.69
N VAL A 273 14.49 12.87 -3.03
CA VAL A 273 13.87 12.91 -1.72
C VAL A 273 14.58 11.92 -0.82
N SER A 274 14.83 12.30 0.41
CA SER A 274 15.43 11.41 1.41
C SER A 274 14.47 11.25 2.59
N ALA A 275 14.63 10.18 3.37
CA ALA A 275 13.89 9.98 4.61
C ALA A 275 14.81 9.51 5.73
N GLY A 276 14.46 9.89 6.96
CA GLY A 276 15.11 9.44 8.17
C GLY A 276 14.14 9.33 9.33
N ASN A 277 14.56 8.68 10.40
CA ASN A 277 13.79 8.60 11.64
C ASN A 277 14.24 9.67 12.64
N THR A 278 15.40 10.28 12.40
CA THR A 278 15.94 11.42 13.14
C THR A 278 16.18 12.59 12.18
N CYS A 279 16.34 13.79 12.72
CA CYS A 279 16.69 14.98 11.90
C CYS A 279 18.17 15.02 11.52
N GLY A 280 18.86 13.88 11.46
CA GLY A 280 20.31 13.83 11.21
C GLY A 280 21.15 14.26 12.41
N THR A 281 20.58 14.30 13.61
CA THR A 281 21.25 14.67 14.85
C THR A 281 22.04 13.52 15.50
N GLY A 282 21.98 12.34 14.91
CA GLY A 282 22.60 11.12 15.42
C GLY A 282 21.62 10.22 16.18
N ALA A 283 22.21 9.24 16.86
CA ALA A 283 21.46 8.25 17.62
C ALA A 283 20.69 8.86 18.80
N ASP A 284 19.49 8.36 19.04
CA ASP A 284 18.67 8.67 20.21
C ASP A 284 18.25 7.39 20.96
N ILE A 285 17.35 7.53 21.94
CA ILE A 285 16.89 6.39 22.75
C ILE A 285 16.12 5.37 21.89
N GLU A 286 15.37 5.82 20.88
CA GLU A 286 14.56 4.96 20.02
C GLU A 286 15.35 4.41 18.84
N TYR A 287 16.26 5.21 18.28
CA TYR A 287 17.00 4.94 17.04
C TYR A 287 18.51 4.95 17.28
N THR A 288 19.03 3.88 17.88
CA THR A 288 20.45 3.76 18.29
C THR A 288 21.43 3.57 17.14
N GLY A 289 20.96 3.18 15.95
CA GLY A 289 21.80 2.92 14.77
C GLY A 289 21.81 4.09 13.79
N ARG A 290 21.75 5.33 14.27
CA ARG A 290 21.73 6.54 13.41
C ARG A 290 23.01 7.34 13.58
N PHE A 291 23.48 7.92 12.46
CA PHE A 291 24.67 8.76 12.41
C PHE A 291 24.28 10.23 12.48
N GLN A 292 25.18 11.03 13.01
CA GLN A 292 25.10 12.49 12.88
C GLN A 292 25.50 12.88 11.45
N LEU A 293 24.59 13.53 10.75
CA LEU A 293 24.82 13.98 9.37
C LEU A 293 25.55 15.33 9.35
N ASP A 294 26.33 15.53 8.31
CA ASP A 294 27.04 16.80 8.11
C ASP A 294 26.07 17.94 7.84
N ALA A 295 26.28 19.08 8.51
CA ALA A 295 25.42 20.25 8.39
C ALA A 295 25.33 20.78 6.95
N SER A 296 26.43 20.71 6.18
CA SER A 296 26.43 21.12 4.79
C SER A 296 25.61 20.23 3.88
N SER A 297 25.49 18.94 4.22
CA SER A 297 24.62 18.01 3.51
C SER A 297 23.15 18.28 3.86
N LEU A 298 22.84 18.51 5.14
CA LEU A 298 21.47 18.82 5.60
C LEU A 298 20.94 20.15 5.03
N ASP A 299 21.80 21.17 4.92
CA ASP A 299 21.45 22.50 4.37
C ASP A 299 20.92 22.45 2.93
N ARG A 300 21.23 21.39 2.20
CA ARG A 300 20.76 21.18 0.82
C ARG A 300 19.34 20.67 0.70
N PHE A 301 18.77 20.22 1.81
CA PHE A 301 17.44 19.65 1.85
C PHE A 301 16.46 20.55 2.61
N ALA A 302 15.26 20.70 2.07
CA ALA A 302 14.13 21.18 2.84
C ALA A 302 13.70 20.09 3.81
N LEU A 303 13.70 20.40 5.12
CA LEU A 303 13.30 19.45 6.17
C LEU A 303 11.80 19.50 6.38
N ILE A 304 11.13 18.35 6.24
CA ILE A 304 9.70 18.21 6.48
C ILE A 304 9.47 17.11 7.51
N GLU A 305 8.82 17.46 8.61
CA GLU A 305 8.43 16.51 9.64
C GLU A 305 7.12 15.79 9.25
N VAL A 306 7.12 14.46 9.36
CA VAL A 306 6.00 13.59 8.98
C VAL A 306 5.54 12.81 10.21
N ASP A 307 4.44 13.26 10.80
CA ASP A 307 3.79 12.63 11.94
C ASP A 307 2.70 11.64 11.54
N TYR A 308 2.09 10.97 12.53
CA TYR A 308 0.94 10.13 12.29
C TYR A 308 -0.30 10.96 11.93
N SER A 309 -0.88 10.72 10.76
CA SER A 309 -2.10 11.37 10.28
C SER A 309 -3.35 10.59 10.68
N PRO A 310 -4.36 11.24 11.28
CA PRO A 310 -5.64 10.62 11.62
C PRO A 310 -6.36 9.97 10.44
N SER A 311 -6.32 10.60 9.27
CA SER A 311 -6.96 10.09 8.05
C SER A 311 -6.34 8.77 7.57
N ILE A 312 -5.02 8.63 7.68
CA ILE A 312 -4.33 7.38 7.34
C ILE A 312 -4.61 6.30 8.38
N GLU A 313 -4.66 6.65 9.68
CA GLU A 313 -5.03 5.68 10.72
C GLU A 313 -6.41 5.07 10.45
N GLU A 314 -7.39 5.92 10.13
CA GLU A 314 -8.74 5.48 9.79
C GLU A 314 -8.75 4.59 8.55
N ALA A 315 -8.01 4.97 7.52
CA ALA A 315 -7.91 4.20 6.30
C ALA A 315 -7.29 2.79 6.52
N VAL A 316 -6.16 2.70 7.23
CA VAL A 316 -5.47 1.41 7.46
C VAL A 316 -6.21 0.49 8.44
N THR A 317 -7.16 1.04 9.22
CA THR A 317 -7.97 0.28 10.18
C THR A 317 -9.39 0.03 9.69
N ASN A 318 -9.73 0.36 8.44
CA ASN A 318 -11.08 0.31 7.90
C ASN A 318 -12.08 1.07 8.80
N ASN A 319 -11.72 2.31 9.20
CA ASN A 319 -12.50 3.19 10.10
C ASN A 319 -12.79 2.63 11.49
N ASN A 320 -11.94 1.77 12.01
CA ASN A 320 -12.05 1.33 13.39
C ASN A 320 -11.64 2.45 14.36
N LYS A 321 -12.56 3.36 14.64
CA LYS A 321 -12.33 4.54 15.50
C LYS A 321 -11.81 4.17 16.88
N GLU A 322 -12.33 3.07 17.46
CA GLU A 322 -11.94 2.59 18.78
C GLU A 322 -10.46 2.17 18.80
N LEU A 323 -9.97 1.55 17.71
CA LEU A 323 -8.56 1.19 17.55
C LEU A 323 -7.68 2.42 17.33
N CYS A 324 -8.14 3.40 16.55
CA CYS A 324 -7.41 4.65 16.31
C CYS A 324 -7.25 5.47 17.59
N GLU A 325 -8.31 5.62 18.37
CA GLU A 325 -8.30 6.29 19.68
C GLU A 325 -7.34 5.60 20.66
N PHE A 326 -7.41 4.25 20.70
CA PHE A 326 -6.48 3.47 21.51
C PHE A 326 -5.02 3.69 21.10
N ALA A 327 -4.73 3.75 19.81
CA ALA A 327 -3.37 3.96 19.33
C ALA A 327 -2.83 5.34 19.70
N ARG A 328 -3.62 6.39 19.55
CA ARG A 328 -3.24 7.75 19.92
C ARG A 328 -2.98 7.87 21.43
N ALA A 329 -3.91 7.36 22.24
CA ALA A 329 -3.75 7.35 23.70
C ALA A 329 -2.54 6.52 24.15
N PHE A 330 -2.28 5.40 23.50
CA PHE A 330 -1.12 4.54 23.79
C PHE A 330 0.21 5.25 23.48
N ARG A 331 0.32 5.92 22.32
CA ARG A 331 1.51 6.72 21.97
C ARG A 331 1.73 7.86 22.96
N ASP A 332 0.68 8.57 23.34
CA ASP A 332 0.76 9.64 24.33
C ASP A 332 1.30 9.15 25.67
N VAL A 333 0.81 8.01 26.13
CA VAL A 333 1.26 7.42 27.40
C VAL A 333 2.71 6.93 27.30
N THR A 334 3.08 6.23 26.23
CA THR A 334 4.45 5.74 26.06
C THR A 334 5.46 6.88 25.96
N ASN A 335 5.13 7.95 25.22
CA ASN A 335 5.97 9.14 25.10
C ASN A 335 6.16 9.83 26.47
N LYS A 336 5.07 10.05 27.22
CA LYS A 336 5.12 10.66 28.55
C LYS A 336 5.88 9.83 29.59
N SER A 337 5.78 8.51 29.49
CA SER A 337 6.42 7.59 30.42
C SER A 337 7.86 7.21 30.02
N GLY A 338 8.35 7.66 28.87
CA GLY A 338 9.66 7.29 28.34
C GLY A 338 9.79 5.79 28.05
N ILE A 339 8.67 5.10 27.78
CA ILE A 339 8.66 3.69 27.46
C ILE A 339 8.87 3.51 25.96
N ARG A 340 9.95 2.83 25.59
CA ARG A 340 10.28 2.55 24.18
C ARG A 340 9.32 1.53 23.57
N CYS A 341 8.30 2.03 22.88
CA CYS A 341 7.33 1.20 22.15
C CYS A 341 6.68 2.00 21.02
N LEU A 342 6.90 1.56 19.78
CA LEU A 342 6.34 2.19 18.59
C LEU A 342 4.98 1.57 18.24
N PHE A 343 3.95 2.39 18.11
CA PHE A 343 2.65 1.99 17.61
C PHE A 343 2.43 2.59 16.22
N THR A 344 2.94 1.92 15.20
CA THR A 344 3.00 2.37 13.81
C THR A 344 1.74 2.01 13.02
N TYR A 345 1.54 2.57 11.82
CA TYR A 345 0.50 2.14 10.88
C TYR A 345 0.58 0.65 10.57
N ARG A 346 1.79 0.07 10.46
CA ARG A 346 1.98 -1.38 10.28
C ARG A 346 1.44 -2.19 11.45
N SER A 347 1.52 -1.66 12.66
CA SER A 347 0.95 -2.30 13.86
C SER A 347 -0.56 -2.18 13.87
N LEU A 348 -1.11 -1.02 13.51
CA LEU A 348 -2.56 -0.78 13.36
C LEU A 348 -3.17 -1.72 12.33
N GLU A 349 -2.62 -1.75 11.13
CA GLU A 349 -3.06 -2.64 10.04
C GLU A 349 -3.02 -4.12 10.46
N ARG A 350 -1.94 -4.53 11.15
CA ARG A 350 -1.81 -5.89 11.64
C ARG A 350 -2.86 -6.24 12.68
N ILE A 351 -3.14 -5.34 13.62
CA ILE A 351 -4.19 -5.54 14.63
C ILE A 351 -5.55 -5.66 13.94
N ALA A 352 -5.89 -4.73 13.05
CA ALA A 352 -7.15 -4.75 12.31
C ALA A 352 -7.36 -6.04 11.49
N LYS A 353 -6.29 -6.58 10.89
CA LYS A 353 -6.34 -7.85 10.15
C LYS A 353 -6.50 -9.07 11.05
N LEU A 354 -5.86 -9.06 12.23
CA LEU A 354 -5.80 -10.24 13.09
C LEU A 354 -6.92 -10.33 14.12
N GLU A 355 -7.58 -9.21 14.47
CA GLU A 355 -8.59 -9.19 15.55
C GLU A 355 -9.81 -10.07 15.29
N ASN A 356 -10.10 -10.41 14.03
CA ASN A 356 -11.20 -11.32 13.65
C ASN A 356 -10.77 -12.80 13.67
N ALA A 357 -9.46 -13.09 13.68
CA ALA A 357 -8.93 -14.44 13.60
C ALA A 357 -8.37 -14.96 14.93
N PHE A 358 -8.02 -14.07 15.85
CA PHE A 358 -7.40 -14.42 17.13
C PHE A 358 -7.95 -13.58 18.27
N ASP A 359 -7.85 -14.09 19.51
CA ASP A 359 -8.20 -13.31 20.69
C ASP A 359 -7.33 -12.07 20.87
N LEU A 360 -7.97 -10.99 21.26
CA LEU A 360 -7.39 -9.66 21.27
C LEU A 360 -6.12 -9.53 22.13
N PRO A 361 -6.02 -10.15 23.34
CA PRO A 361 -4.75 -10.16 24.08
C PRO A 361 -3.58 -10.76 23.30
N LYS A 362 -3.80 -11.86 22.59
CA LYS A 362 -2.79 -12.49 21.74
C LYS A 362 -2.41 -11.56 20.57
N VAL A 363 -3.39 -10.93 19.92
CA VAL A 363 -3.15 -9.97 18.84
C VAL A 363 -2.29 -8.79 19.32
N LEU A 364 -2.62 -8.21 20.48
CA LEU A 364 -1.82 -7.12 21.05
C LEU A 364 -0.41 -7.58 21.44
N LYS A 365 -0.27 -8.79 21.98
CA LYS A 365 1.04 -9.34 22.34
C LYS A 365 1.96 -9.47 21.13
N ILE A 366 1.48 -9.98 20.01
CA ILE A 366 2.32 -10.21 18.81
C ILE A 366 2.49 -8.97 17.94
N SER A 367 1.55 -8.01 18.01
CA SER A 367 1.56 -6.84 17.13
C SER A 367 2.14 -5.59 17.76
N LEU A 368 1.93 -5.39 19.07
CA LEU A 368 2.23 -4.14 19.76
C LEU A 368 3.21 -4.33 20.91
N THR A 369 2.89 -5.19 21.88
CA THR A 369 3.65 -5.27 23.15
C THR A 369 4.84 -6.22 23.11
N LYS A 370 5.23 -6.70 21.92
CA LYS A 370 6.42 -7.54 21.75
C LYS A 370 7.68 -6.80 22.24
N GLY A 371 8.41 -7.42 23.18
CA GLY A 371 9.61 -6.84 23.74
C GLY A 371 9.38 -5.92 24.93
N LEU A 372 8.14 -5.58 25.28
CA LEU A 372 7.83 -4.87 26.52
C LEU A 372 7.91 -5.80 27.73
N ARG A 373 8.42 -5.27 28.85
CA ARG A 373 8.37 -5.94 30.15
C ARG A 373 6.97 -5.83 30.73
N LYS A 374 6.60 -6.76 31.61
CA LYS A 374 5.28 -6.73 32.28
C LYS A 374 5.04 -5.42 33.06
N ASP A 375 6.10 -4.88 33.66
CA ASP A 375 6.00 -3.60 34.38
C ASP A 375 5.70 -2.43 33.45
N ASP A 376 6.30 -2.40 32.26
CA ASP A 376 6.01 -1.37 31.25
C ASP A 376 4.54 -1.45 30.82
N ILE A 377 4.04 -2.66 30.53
CA ILE A 377 2.63 -2.88 30.17
C ILE A 377 1.71 -2.43 31.33
N ARG A 378 2.09 -2.70 32.57
CA ARG A 378 1.34 -2.28 33.76
C ARG A 378 1.29 -0.76 33.91
N ILE A 379 2.39 -0.06 33.67
CA ILE A 379 2.46 1.39 33.69
C ILE A 379 1.54 1.96 32.60
N ILE A 380 1.70 1.52 31.37
CA ILE A 380 0.87 1.96 30.23
C ILE A 380 -0.61 1.73 30.55
N SER A 381 -0.98 0.53 31.03
CA SER A 381 -2.39 0.19 31.29
C SER A 381 -3.01 1.01 32.43
N LYS A 382 -2.23 1.49 33.39
CA LYS A 382 -2.70 2.36 34.47
C LYS A 382 -2.92 3.80 33.98
N GLU A 383 -2.02 4.29 33.15
CA GLU A 383 -2.08 5.68 32.62
C GLU A 383 -3.09 5.82 31.49
N LEU A 384 -3.42 4.73 30.77
CA LEU A 384 -4.46 4.72 29.75
C LEU A 384 -5.84 4.93 30.37
N ARG A 385 -6.33 6.18 30.29
CA ARG A 385 -7.65 6.60 30.84
C ARG A 385 -8.77 6.30 29.85
N MET A 386 -8.88 5.06 29.40
CA MET A 386 -9.93 4.61 28.47
C MET A 386 -10.43 3.22 28.83
N ASP A 387 -11.68 2.94 28.46
CA ASP A 387 -12.37 1.68 28.77
C ASP A 387 -12.93 1.01 27.49
N ASN A 388 -12.06 0.81 26.50
CA ASN A 388 -12.40 0.09 25.28
C ASN A 388 -11.89 -1.35 25.31
N LYS A 389 -12.29 -2.15 24.27
CA LYS A 389 -11.88 -3.56 24.16
C LYS A 389 -10.36 -3.74 24.13
N TYR A 390 -9.61 -2.83 23.50
CA TYR A 390 -8.16 -2.91 23.39
C TYR A 390 -7.46 -2.60 24.72
N ALA A 391 -7.93 -1.59 25.45
CA ALA A 391 -7.42 -1.29 26.79
C ALA A 391 -7.69 -2.43 27.77
N LYS A 392 -8.87 -3.10 27.71
CA LYS A 392 -9.18 -4.28 28.51
C LYS A 392 -8.27 -5.45 28.16
N ALA A 393 -8.05 -5.69 26.86
CA ALA A 393 -7.15 -6.74 26.40
C ALA A 393 -5.70 -6.47 26.84
N LEU A 394 -5.23 -5.22 26.80
CA LEU A 394 -3.90 -4.84 27.27
C LEU A 394 -3.74 -5.13 28.76
N LYS A 395 -4.75 -4.80 29.59
CA LYS A 395 -4.76 -5.09 31.04
C LYS A 395 -4.68 -6.59 31.35
N SER A 396 -5.11 -7.47 30.48
CA SER A 396 -5.03 -8.92 30.68
C SER A 396 -3.65 -9.53 30.40
N LEU A 397 -2.67 -8.72 29.95
CA LEU A 397 -1.32 -9.22 29.59
C LEU A 397 -0.31 -9.22 30.75
N TYR A 398 -0.68 -8.70 31.92
CA TYR A 398 0.22 -8.64 33.08
C TYR A 398 -0.38 -9.21 34.38
#